data_f39b4d29e24f4b0da78d2ca3a8df9762
#
_entry.id   f39b4d29e24f4b0da78d2ca3a8df9762
#
_cell.length_a   1.000
_cell.length_b   1.000
_cell.length_c   1.000
_cell.angle_alpha   90.00
_cell.angle_beta   90.00
_cell.angle_gamma   90.00
#
_symmetry.space_group_name_H-M   'P 1'
#
loop_
_entity.id
_entity.type
_entity.pdbx_description
1 polymer ?
#
loop_
_entity_poly.entity_id
_entity_poly.type
_entity_poly.pdbx_seq_one_letter_code
_entity_poly.pdbx_strand_id
1 'polypeptide(L)'
;MNFLRPHLRALVPAALRRRVRDGLESVRWRFPAPPRALPQYGLTTTQVYPQGTNFDLVMERALAGKLEGLRLSARTPVASIGTCFAEEFAQFMQAGGMNYVRTEPDALASSASWGRVYTIPNLLQIVRYSLEPDFPLVLERSAGGYFDPLRDHAPLPSASEAEARDAVRRHREASRKAFAECEIAVITVGQNEAWIDRTSGMVWGRMPPKEVLEPRRASFEVREFSLSENRAALEQALDALKRANPALRFLLTVSPVPSFASFSDSDVVSRSFANKCLLRALVDEAVAARSGHAFYFPSFEMVLCYNPTSFRADNRHVKYGSVDRIFGLLERTTGLARPRSSG
;
A
#
# COMPACT_ATOMS: atom_id res chain seq x y z
N MET A 1 22.02 24.94 24.61
CA MET A 1 21.84 26.36 24.90
C MET A 1 21.09 26.65 26.22
N ASN A 2 20.79 25.65 27.02
CA ASN A 2 20.26 25.85 28.38
C ASN A 2 21.35 26.31 29.38
N PHE A 3 22.61 26.34 28.97
CA PHE A 3 23.76 26.73 29.81
C PHE A 3 24.09 28.22 29.75
N LEU A 4 23.50 28.99 28.84
CA LEU A 4 23.73 30.43 28.82
C LEU A 4 22.80 31.11 29.85
N ARG A 5 23.39 32.01 30.66
CA ARG A 5 22.62 32.83 31.62
C ARG A 5 21.55 33.63 30.89
N PRO A 6 20.36 33.84 31.48
CA PRO A 6 19.19 34.45 30.80
C PRO A 6 19.48 35.74 30.05
N HIS A 7 20.32 36.61 30.60
CA HIS A 7 20.71 37.87 30.00
C HIS A 7 21.61 37.77 28.78
N LEU A 8 22.42 36.69 28.64
CA LEU A 8 23.21 36.44 27.45
C LEU A 8 22.36 35.84 26.31
N ARG A 9 21.26 35.19 26.65
CA ARG A 9 20.27 34.72 25.65
C ARG A 9 19.61 35.85 24.88
N ALA A 10 19.39 37.02 25.54
CA ALA A 10 18.72 38.13 24.88
C ALA A 10 19.59 38.81 23.81
N LEU A 11 20.95 38.69 23.94
CA LEU A 11 21.92 39.30 23.02
C LEU A 11 22.08 38.50 21.71
N VAL A 12 21.65 37.25 21.65
CA VAL A 12 21.81 36.44 20.46
C VAL A 12 20.54 36.58 19.58
N PRO A 13 20.67 36.99 18.30
CA PRO A 13 19.52 37.13 17.41
C PRO A 13 18.67 35.84 17.35
N ALA A 14 17.34 35.98 17.32
CA ALA A 14 16.42 34.83 17.33
C ALA A 14 16.68 33.85 16.18
N ALA A 15 17.03 34.36 15.00
CA ALA A 15 17.37 33.53 13.83
C ALA A 15 18.63 32.68 14.08
N LEU A 16 19.67 33.24 14.72
CA LEU A 16 20.89 32.51 15.03
C LEU A 16 20.63 31.44 16.11
N ARG A 17 19.79 31.76 17.12
CA ARG A 17 19.38 30.78 18.14
C ARG A 17 18.64 29.59 17.52
N ARG A 18 17.77 29.84 16.53
CA ARG A 18 17.05 28.76 15.79
C ARG A 18 18.04 27.90 15.02
N ARG A 19 18.92 28.50 14.20
CA ARG A 19 19.92 27.76 13.41
C ARG A 19 20.86 26.90 14.26
N VAL A 20 21.32 27.43 15.40
CA VAL A 20 22.17 26.65 16.32
C VAL A 20 21.38 25.51 16.95
N ARG A 21 20.13 25.73 17.33
CA ARG A 21 19.27 24.68 17.84
C ARG A 21 19.03 23.59 16.80
N ASP A 22 18.67 23.98 15.57
CA ASP A 22 18.43 23.04 14.46
C ASP A 22 19.71 22.25 14.11
N GLY A 23 20.88 22.90 14.16
CA GLY A 23 22.17 22.24 13.99
C GLY A 23 22.46 21.22 15.11
N LEU A 24 22.17 21.56 16.37
CA LEU A 24 22.32 20.64 17.51
C LEU A 24 21.32 19.48 17.45
N GLU A 25 20.09 19.74 16.99
CA GLU A 25 19.10 18.68 16.77
C GLU A 25 19.53 17.74 15.65
N SER A 26 20.07 18.25 14.55
CA SER A 26 20.60 17.40 13.47
C SER A 26 21.76 16.51 13.90
N VAL A 27 22.57 16.93 14.88
CA VAL A 27 23.61 16.10 15.50
C VAL A 27 23.00 15.05 16.43
N ARG A 28 21.95 15.40 17.20
CA ARG A 28 21.23 14.46 18.06
C ARG A 28 20.61 13.30 17.29
N TRP A 29 20.20 13.51 16.03
CA TRP A 29 19.71 12.44 15.17
C TRP A 29 20.74 11.35 14.86
N ARG A 30 22.03 11.61 15.08
CA ARG A 30 23.10 10.64 14.83
C ARG A 30 23.37 9.70 16.01
N PHE A 31 22.85 10.01 17.20
CA PHE A 31 23.06 9.20 18.39
C PHE A 31 21.78 8.46 18.80
N PRO A 32 21.88 7.15 19.06
CA PRO A 32 20.71 6.39 19.52
C PRO A 32 20.26 6.92 20.88
N ALA A 33 19.04 7.41 20.95
CA ALA A 33 18.40 7.76 22.21
C ALA A 33 17.59 6.56 22.71
N PRO A 34 17.57 6.26 24.01
CA PRO A 34 16.72 5.21 24.54
C PRO A 34 15.24 5.58 24.35
N PRO A 35 14.36 4.59 24.09
CA PRO A 35 12.93 4.84 24.07
C PRO A 35 12.47 5.40 25.42
N ARG A 36 11.64 6.43 25.36
CA ARG A 36 11.13 7.10 26.55
C ARG A 36 9.81 6.46 27.00
N ALA A 37 9.68 6.20 28.28
CA ALA A 37 8.42 5.90 28.92
C ALA A 37 8.02 7.02 29.89
N LEU A 38 6.77 7.10 30.24
CA LEU A 38 6.25 8.05 31.24
C LEU A 38 5.47 7.25 32.31
N PRO A 39 6.17 6.51 33.19
CA PRO A 39 5.57 5.62 34.16
C PRO A 39 4.67 6.32 35.17
N GLN A 40 4.91 7.61 35.46
CA GLN A 40 4.03 8.42 36.30
C GLN A 40 2.63 8.63 35.72
N TYR A 41 2.43 8.36 34.42
CA TYR A 41 1.13 8.39 33.73
C TYR A 41 0.71 6.98 33.25
N GLY A 42 1.44 5.93 33.63
CA GLY A 42 1.18 4.57 33.17
C GLY A 42 1.54 4.32 31.69
N LEU A 43 2.30 5.23 31.04
CA LEU A 43 2.63 5.12 29.61
C LEU A 43 3.93 4.34 29.38
N THR A 44 3.85 3.36 28.50
CA THR A 44 4.98 2.54 28.03
C THR A 44 5.77 3.25 26.93
N THR A 45 6.90 2.68 26.51
CA THR A 45 7.76 3.23 25.46
C THR A 45 7.07 3.32 24.09
N THR A 46 6.06 2.48 23.82
CA THR A 46 5.32 2.49 22.55
C THR A 46 4.17 3.49 22.51
N GLN A 47 3.82 4.06 23.68
CA GLN A 47 2.78 5.08 23.83
C GLN A 47 3.34 6.50 23.88
N VAL A 48 4.66 6.64 23.89
CA VAL A 48 5.36 7.94 23.83
C VAL A 48 6.01 8.09 22.46
N TYR A 49 5.78 9.24 21.79
CA TYR A 49 6.30 9.47 20.46
C TYR A 49 7.81 9.30 20.40
N PRO A 50 8.35 8.49 19.46
CA PRO A 50 9.77 8.20 19.37
C PRO A 50 10.58 9.44 19.02
N GLN A 51 11.81 9.51 19.54
CA GLN A 51 12.75 10.60 19.32
C GLN A 51 14.02 10.09 18.65
N GLY A 52 14.55 10.89 17.71
CA GLY A 52 15.85 10.60 17.08
C GLY A 52 15.87 9.21 16.42
N THR A 53 16.91 8.45 16.68
CA THR A 53 17.20 7.15 16.02
C THR A 53 16.48 5.96 16.67
N ASN A 54 15.63 6.16 17.67
CA ASN A 54 14.93 5.07 18.33
C ASN A 54 13.59 4.69 17.67
N PHE A 55 13.22 5.34 16.56
CA PHE A 55 11.96 5.11 15.87
C PHE A 55 11.74 3.63 15.53
N ASP A 56 12.73 2.98 14.91
CA ASP A 56 12.61 1.57 14.51
C ASP A 56 12.43 0.65 15.72
N LEU A 57 13.15 0.90 16.80
CA LEU A 57 13.02 0.11 18.02
C LEU A 57 11.63 0.26 18.66
N VAL A 58 11.07 1.47 18.67
CA VAL A 58 9.72 1.71 19.17
C VAL A 58 8.67 1.04 18.27
N MET A 59 8.83 1.16 16.95
CA MET A 59 7.94 0.51 15.98
C MET A 59 8.02 -1.02 16.07
N GLU A 60 9.21 -1.60 16.21
CA GLU A 60 9.39 -3.03 16.38
C GLU A 60 8.66 -3.55 17.62
N ARG A 61 8.79 -2.87 18.74
CA ARG A 61 8.07 -3.22 19.97
C ARG A 61 6.55 -3.07 19.84
N ALA A 62 6.09 -2.00 19.16
CA ALA A 62 4.67 -1.78 18.93
C ALA A 62 4.06 -2.84 18.02
N LEU A 63 4.79 -3.26 16.97
CA LEU A 63 4.34 -4.25 15.99
C LEU A 63 4.40 -5.67 16.53
N ALA A 64 5.38 -6.00 17.37
CA ALA A 64 5.50 -7.35 17.95
C ALA A 64 4.20 -7.84 18.61
N GLY A 65 3.52 -6.99 19.37
CA GLY A 65 2.21 -7.32 19.94
C GLY A 65 1.06 -7.28 18.93
N LYS A 66 1.05 -6.26 18.04
CA LYS A 66 -0.04 -6.07 17.06
C LYS A 66 -0.06 -7.13 15.96
N LEU A 67 1.09 -7.68 15.58
CA LEU A 67 1.23 -8.70 14.54
C LEU A 67 1.43 -10.12 15.10
N GLU A 68 1.28 -10.33 16.40
CA GLU A 68 1.47 -11.64 17.03
C GLU A 68 0.61 -12.73 16.38
N GLY A 69 -0.64 -12.41 16.03
CA GLY A 69 -1.55 -13.31 15.31
C GLY A 69 -1.18 -13.56 13.86
N LEU A 70 -0.27 -12.74 13.29
CA LEU A 70 0.18 -12.83 11.90
C LEU A 70 1.55 -13.52 11.80
N ARG A 71 1.72 -14.66 12.42
CA ARG A 71 2.98 -15.40 12.30
C ARG A 71 3.22 -15.82 10.86
N LEU A 72 4.36 -15.41 10.31
CA LEU A 72 4.81 -15.77 8.97
C LEU A 72 6.02 -16.70 9.05
N SER A 73 6.08 -17.63 8.14
CA SER A 73 7.27 -18.44 7.88
C SER A 73 7.63 -18.33 6.40
N ALA A 74 8.84 -18.75 6.04
CA ALA A 74 9.23 -18.83 4.63
C ALA A 74 8.31 -19.74 3.79
N ARG A 75 7.54 -20.63 4.42
CA ARG A 75 6.60 -21.55 3.77
C ARG A 75 5.18 -21.05 3.71
N THR A 76 4.83 -20.01 4.48
CA THR A 76 3.47 -19.45 4.51
C THR A 76 3.13 -18.88 3.13
N PRO A 77 2.05 -19.34 2.47
CA PRO A 77 1.65 -18.83 1.16
C PRO A 77 1.13 -17.40 1.29
N VAL A 78 1.81 -16.43 0.69
CA VAL A 78 1.45 -15.01 0.76
C VAL A 78 1.14 -14.50 -0.64
N ALA A 79 -0.04 -13.93 -0.81
CA ALA A 79 -0.41 -13.16 -2.00
C ALA A 79 -0.35 -11.66 -1.73
N SER A 80 -0.11 -10.86 -2.75
CA SER A 80 -0.23 -9.40 -2.65
C SER A 80 -0.97 -8.79 -3.82
N ILE A 81 -1.71 -7.71 -3.53
CA ILE A 81 -2.41 -6.87 -4.50
C ILE A 81 -2.36 -5.42 -4.03
N GLY A 82 -2.19 -4.47 -4.95
CA GLY A 82 -2.22 -3.06 -4.65
C GLY A 82 -1.29 -2.21 -5.50
N THR A 83 -0.75 -1.15 -4.90
CA THR A 83 0.03 -0.11 -5.58
C THR A 83 1.47 -0.55 -5.90
N CYS A 84 2.28 0.40 -6.41
CA CYS A 84 3.72 0.18 -6.57
C CYS A 84 4.44 -0.25 -5.27
N PHE A 85 3.90 0.05 -4.10
CA PHE A 85 4.44 -0.45 -2.84
C PHE A 85 4.16 -1.95 -2.63
N ALA A 86 3.03 -2.46 -3.16
CA ALA A 86 2.77 -3.91 -3.21
C ALA A 86 3.75 -4.63 -4.15
N GLU A 87 4.16 -3.97 -5.24
CA GLU A 87 5.21 -4.49 -6.13
C GLU A 87 6.56 -4.63 -5.42
N GLU A 88 6.98 -3.62 -4.65
CA GLU A 88 8.19 -3.70 -3.83
C GLU A 88 8.10 -4.86 -2.80
N PHE A 89 6.92 -5.08 -2.22
CA PHE A 89 6.68 -6.22 -1.34
C PHE A 89 6.79 -7.56 -2.09
N ALA A 90 6.21 -7.68 -3.28
CA ALA A 90 6.31 -8.88 -4.10
C ALA A 90 7.76 -9.21 -4.46
N GLN A 91 8.55 -8.18 -4.83
CA GLN A 91 9.98 -8.34 -5.11
C GLN A 91 10.76 -8.76 -3.87
N PHE A 92 10.48 -8.17 -2.72
CA PHE A 92 11.09 -8.54 -1.45
C PHE A 92 10.84 -10.01 -1.08
N MET A 93 9.60 -10.48 -1.19
CA MET A 93 9.23 -11.87 -0.92
C MET A 93 9.95 -12.84 -1.87
N GLN A 94 9.97 -12.55 -3.17
CA GLN A 94 10.60 -13.40 -4.18
C GLN A 94 12.13 -13.42 -4.03
N ALA A 95 12.76 -12.25 -3.84
CA ALA A 95 14.19 -12.16 -3.61
C ALA A 95 14.64 -12.86 -2.32
N GLY A 96 13.77 -12.92 -1.33
CA GLY A 96 13.99 -13.65 -0.08
C GLY A 96 13.75 -15.15 -0.17
N GLY A 97 13.35 -15.71 -1.33
CA GLY A 97 13.02 -17.13 -1.49
C GLY A 97 11.82 -17.59 -0.65
N MET A 98 10.92 -16.67 -0.34
CA MET A 98 9.72 -16.93 0.46
C MET A 98 8.58 -17.45 -0.42
N ASN A 99 7.60 -18.15 0.17
CA ASN A 99 6.46 -18.70 -0.56
C ASN A 99 5.49 -17.59 -1.00
N TYR A 100 5.88 -16.88 -2.06
CA TYR A 100 5.04 -15.87 -2.70
C TYR A 100 4.15 -16.52 -3.76
N VAL A 101 2.83 -16.44 -3.57
CA VAL A 101 1.85 -16.98 -4.52
C VAL A 101 1.88 -16.15 -5.80
N ARG A 102 2.24 -16.77 -6.92
CA ARG A 102 2.23 -16.19 -8.26
C ARG A 102 1.57 -17.13 -9.24
N THR A 103 0.42 -16.76 -9.73
CA THR A 103 -0.45 -17.63 -10.54
C THR A 103 -0.33 -17.38 -12.05
N GLU A 104 0.38 -16.32 -12.46
CA GLU A 104 0.68 -16.02 -13.86
C GLU A 104 2.16 -15.69 -14.03
N PRO A 105 2.81 -16.12 -15.14
CA PRO A 105 4.22 -15.84 -15.39
C PRO A 105 4.56 -14.35 -15.44
N ASP A 106 3.64 -13.55 -15.98
CA ASP A 106 3.80 -12.11 -16.18
C ASP A 106 3.39 -11.27 -14.98
N ALA A 107 2.97 -11.91 -13.88
CA ALA A 107 2.62 -11.25 -12.64
C ALA A 107 3.89 -10.78 -11.89
N LEU A 108 4.45 -9.64 -12.30
CA LEU A 108 5.66 -9.09 -11.71
C LEU A 108 5.38 -8.20 -10.49
N ALA A 109 4.24 -7.50 -10.50
CA ALA A 109 3.87 -6.50 -9.49
C ALA A 109 2.91 -7.03 -8.41
N SER A 110 2.33 -8.22 -8.59
CA SER A 110 1.27 -8.78 -7.75
C SER A 110 1.14 -10.29 -7.98
N SER A 111 0.27 -10.96 -7.24
CA SER A 111 0.12 -12.42 -7.30
C SER A 111 -0.52 -12.95 -8.58
N ALA A 112 -1.30 -12.12 -9.27
CA ALA A 112 -1.77 -12.34 -10.63
C ALA A 112 -1.53 -11.09 -11.47
N SER A 113 -1.71 -11.15 -12.79
CA SER A 113 -1.41 -10.04 -13.70
C SER A 113 -2.41 -8.89 -13.62
N TRP A 114 -2.83 -8.50 -12.41
CA TRP A 114 -3.66 -7.30 -12.19
C TRP A 114 -2.90 -6.00 -12.48
N GLY A 115 -1.58 -6.05 -12.45
CA GLY A 115 -0.74 -4.88 -12.43
C GLY A 115 -0.87 -4.14 -11.09
N ARG A 116 -0.88 -2.81 -11.14
CA ARG A 116 -1.01 -1.97 -9.95
C ARG A 116 -2.47 -1.58 -9.71
N VAL A 117 -2.97 -1.94 -8.56
CA VAL A 117 -4.35 -1.62 -8.10
C VAL A 117 -4.28 -0.49 -7.11
N TYR A 118 -4.88 0.65 -7.43
CA TYR A 118 -4.70 1.87 -6.67
C TYR A 118 -5.87 2.20 -5.75
N THR A 119 -7.11 1.93 -6.15
CA THR A 119 -8.31 2.34 -5.43
C THR A 119 -9.08 1.15 -4.87
N ILE A 120 -9.80 1.38 -3.77
CA ILE A 120 -10.60 0.34 -3.12
C ILE A 120 -11.75 -0.15 -4.03
N PRO A 121 -12.48 0.72 -4.77
CA PRO A 121 -13.50 0.24 -5.71
C PRO A 121 -12.94 -0.62 -6.84
N ASN A 122 -11.75 -0.32 -7.36
CA ASN A 122 -11.10 -1.18 -8.34
C ASN A 122 -10.70 -2.53 -7.72
N LEU A 123 -10.18 -2.55 -6.48
CA LEU A 123 -9.93 -3.78 -5.74
C LEU A 123 -11.20 -4.63 -5.60
N LEU A 124 -12.33 -4.02 -5.22
CA LEU A 124 -13.61 -4.73 -5.11
C LEU A 124 -14.02 -5.35 -6.45
N GLN A 125 -13.88 -4.62 -7.56
CA GLN A 125 -14.22 -5.17 -8.88
C GLN A 125 -13.31 -6.36 -9.25
N ILE A 126 -12.02 -6.30 -8.94
CA ILE A 126 -11.09 -7.43 -9.15
C ILE A 126 -11.50 -8.63 -8.30
N VAL A 127 -11.87 -8.42 -7.04
CA VAL A 127 -12.34 -9.50 -6.16
C VAL A 127 -13.62 -10.13 -6.71
N ARG A 128 -14.59 -9.31 -7.09
CA ARG A 128 -15.85 -9.79 -7.70
C ARG A 128 -15.60 -10.50 -9.03
N TYR A 129 -14.80 -9.91 -9.90
CA TYR A 129 -14.35 -10.53 -11.14
C TYR A 129 -13.75 -11.92 -10.91
N SER A 130 -12.96 -12.08 -9.87
CA SER A 130 -12.29 -13.36 -9.55
C SER A 130 -13.22 -14.41 -8.97
N LEU A 131 -14.21 -13.99 -8.16
CA LEU A 131 -15.01 -14.91 -7.33
C LEU A 131 -16.45 -15.10 -7.83
N GLU A 132 -17.04 -14.12 -8.53
CA GLU A 132 -18.41 -14.17 -9.01
C GLU A 132 -18.45 -14.65 -10.46
N PRO A 133 -19.01 -15.84 -10.75
CA PRO A 133 -19.06 -16.38 -12.13
C PRO A 133 -19.77 -15.46 -13.12
N ASP A 134 -20.80 -14.76 -12.65
CA ASP A 134 -21.65 -13.87 -13.47
C ASP A 134 -21.08 -12.44 -13.59
N PHE A 135 -19.97 -12.13 -12.95
CA PHE A 135 -19.35 -10.82 -13.14
C PHE A 135 -18.89 -10.66 -14.60
N PRO A 136 -19.23 -9.56 -15.29
CA PRO A 136 -18.99 -9.42 -16.72
C PRO A 136 -17.51 -9.47 -17.07
N LEU A 137 -17.18 -10.17 -18.14
CA LEU A 137 -15.87 -10.11 -18.78
C LEU A 137 -15.84 -8.88 -19.68
N VAL A 138 -15.27 -7.80 -19.21
CA VAL A 138 -15.15 -6.56 -19.98
C VAL A 138 -13.88 -6.61 -20.82
N LEU A 139 -14.02 -6.31 -22.10
CA LEU A 139 -12.95 -6.22 -23.07
C LEU A 139 -13.15 -4.97 -23.91
N GLU A 140 -12.24 -4.05 -23.83
CA GLU A 140 -12.25 -2.82 -24.62
C GLU A 140 -11.40 -2.99 -25.89
N ARG A 141 -12.00 -2.68 -27.04
CA ARG A 141 -11.33 -2.68 -28.32
C ARG A 141 -10.99 -1.28 -28.78
N SER A 142 -9.78 -1.07 -29.24
CA SER A 142 -9.33 0.17 -29.88
C SER A 142 -8.38 -0.11 -31.05
N ALA A 143 -7.91 0.95 -31.72
CA ALA A 143 -6.88 0.83 -32.75
C ALA A 143 -5.56 0.24 -32.21
N GLY A 144 -5.28 0.38 -30.89
CA GLY A 144 -4.10 -0.16 -30.23
C GLY A 144 -4.22 -1.63 -29.82
N GLY A 145 -5.37 -2.28 -30.04
CA GLY A 145 -5.61 -3.67 -29.66
C GLY A 145 -6.78 -3.86 -28.67
N TYR A 146 -6.70 -4.92 -27.90
CA TYR A 146 -7.69 -5.26 -26.88
C TYR A 146 -7.15 -4.95 -25.48
N PHE A 147 -7.98 -4.37 -24.61
CA PHE A 147 -7.63 -3.96 -23.26
C PHE A 147 -8.60 -4.54 -22.23
N ASP A 148 -8.05 -4.97 -21.11
CA ASP A 148 -8.82 -5.33 -19.93
C ASP A 148 -8.78 -4.14 -18.94
N PRO A 149 -9.90 -3.48 -18.66
CA PRO A 149 -9.95 -2.31 -17.78
C PRO A 149 -9.56 -2.59 -16.33
N LEU A 150 -9.57 -3.85 -15.90
CA LEU A 150 -9.16 -4.26 -14.54
C LEU A 150 -7.66 -4.55 -14.42
N ARG A 151 -6.93 -4.53 -15.54
CA ARG A 151 -5.49 -4.83 -15.56
C ARG A 151 -4.64 -3.60 -15.84
N ASP A 152 -3.32 -3.77 -15.82
CA ASP A 152 -2.37 -2.77 -16.30
C ASP A 152 -2.53 -2.55 -17.82
N HIS A 153 -2.26 -1.34 -18.29
CA HIS A 153 -2.71 -0.81 -19.60
C HIS A 153 -1.99 -1.29 -20.84
N ALA A 154 -1.21 -2.36 -20.77
CA ALA A 154 -0.70 -2.95 -21.99
C ALA A 154 -1.86 -3.60 -22.78
N PRO A 155 -1.89 -3.48 -24.13
CA PRO A 155 -2.78 -4.26 -24.95
C PRO A 155 -2.57 -5.75 -24.65
N LEU A 156 -3.67 -6.51 -24.62
CA LEU A 156 -3.58 -7.96 -24.50
C LEU A 156 -2.86 -8.51 -25.74
N PRO A 157 -1.88 -9.41 -25.58
CA PRO A 157 -1.20 -10.03 -26.70
C PRO A 157 -2.13 -11.03 -27.40
N SER A 158 -2.93 -10.54 -28.35
CA SER A 158 -3.96 -11.32 -29.03
C SER A 158 -4.17 -10.84 -30.45
N ALA A 159 -4.28 -11.74 -31.40
CA ALA A 159 -4.54 -11.45 -32.80
C ALA A 159 -6.04 -11.28 -33.10
N SER A 160 -6.91 -11.75 -32.19
CA SER A 160 -8.37 -11.73 -32.37
C SER A 160 -9.10 -11.43 -31.05
N GLU A 161 -10.37 -11.05 -31.18
CA GLU A 161 -11.24 -10.86 -30.01
C GLU A 161 -11.44 -12.16 -29.24
N ALA A 162 -11.53 -13.29 -29.93
CA ALA A 162 -11.70 -14.59 -29.30
C ALA A 162 -10.49 -14.92 -28.40
N GLU A 163 -9.27 -14.73 -28.92
CA GLU A 163 -8.04 -14.91 -28.14
C GLU A 163 -7.96 -13.95 -26.95
N ALA A 164 -8.35 -12.67 -27.14
CA ALA A 164 -8.40 -11.70 -26.07
C ALA A 164 -9.37 -12.10 -24.96
N ARG A 165 -10.57 -12.56 -25.32
CA ARG A 165 -11.57 -13.07 -24.38
C ARG A 165 -11.06 -14.31 -23.63
N ASP A 166 -10.34 -15.21 -24.31
CA ASP A 166 -9.75 -16.36 -23.66
C ASP A 166 -8.61 -15.96 -22.72
N ALA A 167 -7.83 -14.96 -23.07
CA ALA A 167 -6.81 -14.41 -22.16
C ALA A 167 -7.44 -13.82 -20.89
N VAL A 168 -8.56 -13.08 -21.02
CA VAL A 168 -9.31 -12.55 -19.89
C VAL A 168 -9.90 -13.68 -19.02
N ARG A 169 -10.41 -14.76 -19.60
CA ARG A 169 -10.91 -15.93 -18.84
C ARG A 169 -9.79 -16.63 -18.07
N ARG A 170 -8.63 -16.86 -18.71
CA ARG A 170 -7.45 -17.44 -18.03
C ARG A 170 -6.99 -16.57 -16.88
N HIS A 171 -6.97 -15.26 -17.07
CA HIS A 171 -6.63 -14.30 -16.02
C HIS A 171 -7.61 -14.35 -14.85
N ARG A 172 -8.93 -14.48 -15.12
CA ARG A 172 -9.96 -14.67 -14.08
C ARG A 172 -9.65 -15.90 -13.22
N GLU A 173 -9.35 -17.03 -13.86
CA GLU A 173 -9.04 -18.25 -13.13
C GLU A 173 -7.72 -18.13 -12.32
N ALA A 174 -6.71 -17.51 -12.88
CA ALA A 174 -5.46 -17.23 -12.17
C ALA A 174 -5.68 -16.29 -10.97
N SER A 175 -6.54 -15.27 -11.13
CA SER A 175 -6.92 -14.35 -10.06
C SER A 175 -7.65 -15.08 -8.92
N ARG A 176 -8.60 -15.95 -9.25
CA ARG A 176 -9.31 -16.79 -8.29
C ARG A 176 -8.33 -17.69 -7.52
N LYS A 177 -7.43 -18.33 -8.24
CA LYS A 177 -6.40 -19.21 -7.68
C LYS A 177 -5.46 -18.47 -6.72
N ALA A 178 -5.05 -17.25 -7.05
CA ALA A 178 -4.20 -16.42 -6.17
C ALA A 178 -4.84 -16.19 -4.79
N PHE A 179 -6.15 -15.90 -4.75
CA PHE A 179 -6.87 -15.70 -3.50
C PHE A 179 -7.20 -17.02 -2.78
N ALA A 180 -7.35 -18.13 -3.51
CA ALA A 180 -7.67 -19.42 -2.91
C ALA A 180 -6.44 -20.10 -2.29
N GLU A 181 -5.26 -19.91 -2.84
CA GLU A 181 -4.02 -20.59 -2.42
C GLU A 181 -3.25 -19.86 -1.33
N CYS A 182 -3.56 -18.59 -1.06
CA CYS A 182 -2.84 -17.85 -0.02
C CYS A 182 -3.48 -18.03 1.37
N GLU A 183 -2.63 -18.05 2.39
CA GLU A 183 -3.05 -17.90 3.79
C GLU A 183 -3.10 -16.44 4.21
N ILE A 184 -2.29 -15.60 3.57
CA ILE A 184 -2.21 -14.18 3.88
C ILE A 184 -2.31 -13.40 2.57
N ALA A 185 -3.27 -12.47 2.54
CA ALA A 185 -3.37 -11.47 1.49
C ALA A 185 -2.84 -10.11 1.99
N VAL A 186 -1.76 -9.65 1.38
CA VAL A 186 -1.23 -8.30 1.62
C VAL A 186 -1.90 -7.33 0.65
N ILE A 187 -2.68 -6.40 1.20
CA ILE A 187 -3.45 -5.43 0.42
C ILE A 187 -2.92 -4.03 0.68
N THR A 188 -2.40 -3.38 -0.37
CA THR A 188 -1.89 -2.02 -0.28
C THR A 188 -2.84 -1.05 -0.97
N VAL A 189 -3.59 -0.27 -0.19
CA VAL A 189 -4.44 0.80 -0.72
C VAL A 189 -3.65 2.09 -0.91
N GLY A 190 -3.96 2.89 -1.92
CA GLY A 190 -3.08 4.02 -2.23
C GLY A 190 -3.70 5.30 -2.73
N GLN A 191 -4.78 5.23 -3.48
CA GLN A 191 -5.43 6.39 -4.09
C GLN A 191 -6.95 6.32 -3.91
N ASN A 192 -7.61 7.46 -4.12
CA ASN A 192 -9.04 7.59 -3.96
C ASN A 192 -9.74 8.13 -5.23
N GLU A 193 -8.98 8.50 -6.24
CA GLU A 193 -9.48 9.05 -7.50
C GLU A 193 -9.37 8.00 -8.59
N ALA A 194 -10.41 7.81 -9.38
CA ALA A 194 -10.42 6.87 -10.49
C ALA A 194 -11.21 7.35 -11.70
N TRP A 195 -10.87 6.77 -12.85
CA TRP A 195 -11.64 6.87 -14.09
C TRP A 195 -12.77 5.84 -14.08
N ILE A 196 -13.96 6.29 -14.42
CA ILE A 196 -15.17 5.45 -14.49
C ILE A 196 -15.76 5.55 -15.89
N ASP A 197 -16.00 4.41 -16.50
CA ASP A 197 -16.83 4.34 -17.69
C ASP A 197 -18.31 4.39 -17.28
N ARG A 198 -18.99 5.49 -17.57
CA ARG A 198 -20.38 5.72 -17.21
C ARG A 198 -21.33 4.72 -17.88
N THR A 199 -20.94 4.13 -19.01
CA THR A 199 -21.78 3.19 -19.75
C THR A 199 -21.85 1.84 -19.04
N SER A 200 -20.72 1.36 -18.55
CA SER A 200 -20.62 0.05 -17.88
C SER A 200 -20.56 0.14 -16.36
N GLY A 201 -20.32 1.32 -15.79
CA GLY A 201 -20.02 1.50 -14.36
C GLY A 201 -18.63 0.97 -13.97
N MET A 202 -17.80 0.59 -14.93
CA MET A 202 -16.48 0.02 -14.68
C MET A 202 -15.52 1.07 -14.15
N VAL A 203 -14.92 0.79 -13.02
CA VAL A 203 -13.83 1.58 -12.47
C VAL A 203 -12.53 1.07 -13.08
N TRP A 204 -11.88 1.89 -13.87
CA TRP A 204 -10.60 1.55 -14.48
C TRP A 204 -9.48 1.62 -13.43
N GLY A 205 -8.60 0.65 -13.48
CA GLY A 205 -7.43 0.59 -12.57
C GLY A 205 -6.48 1.77 -12.71
N ARG A 206 -6.48 2.40 -13.89
CA ARG A 206 -5.68 3.59 -14.24
C ARG A 206 -6.45 4.47 -15.23
N MET A 207 -5.85 5.59 -15.65
CA MET A 207 -6.40 6.38 -16.75
C MET A 207 -6.49 5.51 -18.02
N PRO A 208 -7.64 5.42 -18.69
CA PRO A 208 -7.76 4.65 -19.92
C PRO A 208 -6.71 5.06 -20.97
N PRO A 209 -6.18 4.12 -21.75
CA PRO A 209 -5.28 4.45 -22.85
C PRO A 209 -5.90 5.47 -23.80
N LYS A 210 -5.04 6.29 -24.43
CA LYS A 210 -5.47 7.35 -25.35
C LYS A 210 -6.43 6.82 -26.44
N GLU A 211 -6.13 5.65 -26.97
CA GLU A 211 -6.86 4.97 -28.03
C GLU A 211 -8.27 4.54 -27.60
N VAL A 212 -8.50 4.34 -26.32
CA VAL A 212 -9.81 4.04 -25.70
C VAL A 212 -10.51 5.33 -25.29
N LEU A 213 -9.75 6.25 -24.67
CA LEU A 213 -10.29 7.46 -24.06
C LEU A 213 -10.77 8.48 -25.08
N GLU A 214 -9.94 8.81 -26.10
CA GLU A 214 -10.26 9.90 -27.04
C GLU A 214 -11.56 9.68 -27.80
N PRO A 215 -11.83 8.52 -28.40
CA PRO A 215 -13.08 8.28 -29.12
C PRO A 215 -14.35 8.31 -28.22
N ARG A 216 -14.18 8.05 -26.93
CA ARG A 216 -15.26 7.90 -25.96
C ARG A 216 -15.13 8.84 -24.76
N ARG A 217 -14.45 9.98 -24.92
CA ARG A 217 -14.14 10.88 -23.80
C ARG A 217 -15.37 11.29 -22.99
N ALA A 218 -16.53 11.49 -23.64
CA ALA A 218 -17.79 11.83 -22.99
C ALA A 218 -18.39 10.69 -22.15
N SER A 219 -17.99 9.45 -22.41
CA SER A 219 -18.43 8.28 -21.64
C SER A 219 -17.62 8.07 -20.37
N PHE A 220 -16.51 8.78 -20.20
CA PHE A 220 -15.66 8.66 -19.03
C PHE A 220 -15.81 9.86 -18.10
N GLU A 221 -15.79 9.57 -16.81
CA GLU A 221 -15.63 10.57 -15.76
C GLU A 221 -14.46 10.21 -14.84
N VAL A 222 -13.92 11.23 -14.19
CA VAL A 222 -13.00 11.04 -13.07
C VAL A 222 -13.72 11.54 -11.82
N ARG A 223 -13.67 10.75 -10.76
CA ARG A 223 -14.16 11.20 -9.47
C ARG A 223 -13.41 10.59 -8.30
N GLU A 224 -13.52 11.24 -7.18
CA GLU A 224 -13.14 10.69 -5.89
C GLU A 224 -14.33 9.97 -5.25
N PHE A 225 -14.02 8.93 -4.50
CA PHE A 225 -15.01 8.19 -3.73
C PHE A 225 -15.12 8.75 -2.30
N SER A 226 -16.32 8.84 -1.81
CA SER A 226 -16.60 9.23 -0.42
C SER A 226 -16.05 8.19 0.57
N LEU A 227 -15.95 8.59 1.83
CA LEU A 227 -15.58 7.69 2.93
C LEU A 227 -16.51 6.48 3.00
N SER A 228 -17.84 6.70 2.84
CA SER A 228 -18.84 5.64 2.90
C SER A 228 -18.76 4.67 1.71
N GLU A 229 -18.51 5.14 0.50
CA GLU A 229 -18.31 4.29 -0.68
C GLU A 229 -17.07 3.42 -0.53
N ASN A 230 -15.95 4.01 -0.11
CA ASN A 230 -14.72 3.26 0.12
C ASN A 230 -14.88 2.24 1.26
N ARG A 231 -15.57 2.61 2.35
CA ARG A 231 -15.87 1.67 3.45
C ARG A 231 -16.66 0.48 2.94
N ALA A 232 -17.78 0.73 2.28
CA ALA A 232 -18.63 -0.33 1.75
C ALA A 232 -17.88 -1.23 0.77
N ALA A 233 -17.05 -0.65 -0.11
CA ALA A 233 -16.26 -1.40 -1.07
C ALA A 233 -15.17 -2.25 -0.39
N LEU A 234 -14.47 -1.71 0.61
CA LEU A 234 -13.44 -2.47 1.35
C LEU A 234 -14.06 -3.62 2.14
N GLU A 235 -15.15 -3.37 2.86
CA GLU A 235 -15.86 -4.40 3.61
C GLU A 235 -16.34 -5.53 2.70
N GLN A 236 -17.00 -5.20 1.58
CA GLN A 236 -17.45 -6.19 0.60
C GLN A 236 -16.30 -7.03 0.03
N ALA A 237 -15.17 -6.38 -0.30
CA ALA A 237 -14.00 -7.08 -0.83
C ALA A 237 -13.41 -8.05 0.19
N LEU A 238 -13.16 -7.60 1.43
CA LEU A 238 -12.60 -8.44 2.49
C LEU A 238 -13.54 -9.59 2.87
N ASP A 239 -14.85 -9.33 2.96
CA ASP A 239 -15.84 -10.34 3.30
C ASP A 239 -16.01 -11.38 2.18
N ALA A 240 -15.99 -10.96 0.91
CA ALA A 240 -16.01 -11.88 -0.23
C ALA A 240 -14.79 -12.81 -0.24
N LEU A 241 -13.60 -12.24 -0.04
CA LEU A 241 -12.36 -13.03 0.07
C LEU A 241 -12.40 -13.99 1.25
N LYS A 242 -12.89 -13.55 2.41
CA LYS A 242 -12.99 -14.38 3.62
C LYS A 242 -14.00 -15.52 3.47
N ARG A 243 -15.12 -15.28 2.75
CA ARG A 243 -16.07 -16.33 2.41
C ARG A 243 -15.48 -17.37 1.47
N ALA A 244 -14.72 -16.93 0.47
CA ALA A 244 -14.06 -17.82 -0.49
C ALA A 244 -12.91 -18.62 0.13
N ASN A 245 -12.20 -18.04 1.08
CA ASN A 245 -11.10 -18.67 1.79
C ASN A 245 -11.21 -18.37 3.31
N PRO A 246 -11.92 -19.22 4.09
CA PRO A 246 -12.13 -19.00 5.51
C PRO A 246 -10.86 -18.94 6.36
N ALA A 247 -9.75 -19.53 5.92
CA ALA A 247 -8.46 -19.47 6.60
C ALA A 247 -7.71 -18.14 6.35
N LEU A 248 -8.12 -17.35 5.35
CA LEU A 248 -7.43 -16.16 4.91
C LEU A 248 -7.32 -15.11 6.02
N ARG A 249 -6.11 -14.56 6.18
CA ARG A 249 -5.81 -13.41 7.02
C ARG A 249 -5.34 -12.25 6.14
N PHE A 250 -5.60 -11.05 6.57
CA PHE A 250 -5.28 -9.84 5.82
C PHE A 250 -4.16 -9.06 6.49
N LEU A 251 -3.16 -8.64 5.72
CA LEU A 251 -2.20 -7.62 6.12
C LEU A 251 -2.48 -6.37 5.29
N LEU A 252 -3.14 -5.40 5.90
CA LEU A 252 -3.52 -4.16 5.26
C LEU A 252 -2.44 -3.10 5.48
N THR A 253 -2.17 -2.32 4.46
CA THR A 253 -1.24 -1.19 4.56
C THR A 253 -1.67 -0.05 3.63
N VAL A 254 -1.31 1.18 3.98
CA VAL A 254 -1.51 2.35 3.13
C VAL A 254 -0.20 2.68 2.42
N SER A 255 -0.25 2.83 1.11
CA SER A 255 0.92 3.20 0.33
C SER A 255 1.48 4.56 0.75
N PRO A 256 2.77 4.68 1.04
CA PRO A 256 3.41 5.97 1.31
C PRO A 256 3.58 6.84 0.06
N VAL A 257 3.47 6.25 -1.13
CA VAL A 257 3.70 6.96 -2.40
C VAL A 257 2.52 7.88 -2.71
N PRO A 258 2.72 9.22 -2.83
CA PRO A 258 1.66 10.15 -3.19
C PRO A 258 1.21 9.98 -4.64
N SER A 259 0.03 10.50 -4.97
CA SER A 259 -0.47 10.55 -6.35
C SER A 259 0.46 11.38 -7.25
N PHE A 260 0.59 10.96 -8.50
CA PHE A 260 1.38 11.73 -9.49
C PHE A 260 0.65 13.00 -9.94
N ALA A 261 -0.66 12.88 -10.11
CA ALA A 261 -1.54 13.94 -10.53
C ALA A 261 -2.90 13.77 -9.85
N SER A 262 -3.69 14.81 -9.83
CA SER A 262 -5.10 14.80 -9.47
C SER A 262 -5.88 15.56 -10.53
N PHE A 263 -7.09 15.10 -10.81
CA PHE A 263 -8.03 15.76 -11.72
C PHE A 263 -9.04 16.63 -10.95
N SER A 264 -8.90 16.73 -9.62
CA SER A 264 -9.69 17.65 -8.80
C SER A 264 -9.20 19.10 -8.95
N ASP A 265 -10.04 20.06 -8.54
CA ASP A 265 -9.68 21.49 -8.52
C ASP A 265 -8.67 21.86 -7.42
N SER A 266 -8.26 20.88 -6.60
CA SER A 266 -7.29 21.09 -5.51
C SER A 266 -5.87 20.77 -5.99
N ASP A 267 -4.85 21.34 -5.32
CA ASP A 267 -3.47 20.95 -5.57
C ASP A 267 -3.22 19.48 -5.20
N VAL A 268 -2.35 18.84 -5.98
CA VAL A 268 -2.08 17.40 -5.86
C VAL A 268 -1.47 17.01 -4.51
N VAL A 269 -0.71 17.90 -3.87
CA VAL A 269 -0.03 17.60 -2.59
C VAL A 269 -1.05 17.50 -1.47
N SER A 270 -1.88 18.54 -1.30
CA SER A 270 -2.94 18.56 -0.28
C SER A 270 -3.98 17.47 -0.53
N ARG A 271 -4.37 17.27 -1.80
CA ARG A 271 -5.35 16.23 -2.15
C ARG A 271 -4.81 14.83 -1.90
N SER A 272 -3.59 14.55 -2.33
CA SER A 272 -2.97 13.25 -2.07
C SER A 272 -2.87 12.94 -0.58
N PHE A 273 -2.50 13.93 0.24
CA PHE A 273 -2.42 13.74 1.69
C PHE A 273 -3.79 13.50 2.33
N ALA A 274 -4.82 14.27 1.94
CA ALA A 274 -6.19 14.07 2.41
C ALA A 274 -6.71 12.67 2.07
N ASN A 275 -6.45 12.20 0.84
CA ASN A 275 -6.81 10.84 0.40
C ASN A 275 -6.08 9.76 1.22
N LYS A 276 -4.79 9.96 1.55
CA LYS A 276 -4.06 9.04 2.42
C LYS A 276 -4.64 8.98 3.84
N CYS A 277 -5.03 10.11 4.41
CA CYS A 277 -5.68 10.17 5.72
C CYS A 277 -7.03 9.44 5.72
N LEU A 278 -7.84 9.62 4.67
CA LEU A 278 -9.10 8.91 4.49
C LEU A 278 -8.87 7.39 4.42
N LEU A 279 -7.95 6.94 3.58
CA LEU A 279 -7.62 5.52 3.43
C LEU A 279 -7.06 4.92 4.73
N ARG A 280 -6.26 5.71 5.47
CA ARG A 280 -5.70 5.25 6.75
C ARG A 280 -6.78 5.03 7.82
N ALA A 281 -7.74 5.96 7.91
CA ALA A 281 -8.88 5.82 8.83
C ALA A 281 -9.73 4.59 8.48
N LEU A 282 -10.02 4.37 7.20
CA LEU A 282 -10.77 3.21 6.73
C LEU A 282 -10.08 1.88 7.04
N VAL A 283 -8.77 1.82 6.84
CA VAL A 283 -8.00 0.62 7.15
C VAL A 283 -8.00 0.34 8.66
N ASP A 284 -7.95 1.39 9.50
CA ASP A 284 -8.03 1.24 10.96
C ASP A 284 -9.36 0.64 11.39
N GLU A 285 -10.48 1.16 10.86
CA GLU A 285 -11.81 0.62 11.12
C GLU A 285 -11.96 -0.84 10.63
N ALA A 286 -11.46 -1.14 9.41
CA ALA A 286 -11.52 -2.48 8.84
C ALA A 286 -10.76 -3.52 9.68
N VAL A 287 -9.60 -3.13 10.23
CA VAL A 287 -8.79 -3.97 11.13
C VAL A 287 -9.50 -4.15 12.46
N ALA A 288 -10.03 -3.09 13.05
CA ALA A 288 -10.74 -3.15 14.32
C ALA A 288 -11.98 -4.06 14.24
N ALA A 289 -12.72 -3.98 13.13
CA ALA A 289 -13.89 -4.83 12.88
C ALA A 289 -13.55 -6.32 12.65
N ARG A 290 -12.29 -6.65 12.32
CA ARG A 290 -11.83 -8.01 11.98
C ARG A 290 -10.66 -8.46 12.86
N SER A 291 -10.76 -8.21 14.16
CA SER A 291 -9.74 -8.60 15.14
C SER A 291 -9.36 -10.09 15.01
N GLY A 292 -8.07 -10.38 15.00
CA GLY A 292 -7.51 -11.72 14.79
C GLY A 292 -7.45 -12.21 13.34
N HIS A 293 -8.08 -11.50 12.40
CA HIS A 293 -8.07 -11.85 10.96
C HIS A 293 -7.50 -10.77 10.06
N ALA A 294 -7.55 -9.51 10.49
CA ALA A 294 -6.94 -8.39 9.77
C ALA A 294 -5.93 -7.67 10.66
N PHE A 295 -4.82 -7.28 10.08
CA PHE A 295 -3.69 -6.64 10.73
C PHE A 295 -3.30 -5.40 9.92
N TYR A 296 -2.83 -4.36 10.61
CA TYR A 296 -2.28 -3.18 9.95
C TYR A 296 -0.77 -3.14 10.02
N PHE A 297 -0.14 -2.91 8.86
CA PHE A 297 1.29 -2.64 8.78
C PHE A 297 1.54 -1.17 8.41
N PRO A 298 2.18 -0.38 9.28
CA PRO A 298 2.24 1.08 9.19
C PRO A 298 3.32 1.60 8.23
N SER A 299 3.37 1.08 6.99
CA SER A 299 4.36 1.51 6.00
C SER A 299 4.27 3.00 5.66
N PHE A 300 3.05 3.56 5.68
CA PHE A 300 2.77 4.97 5.45
C PHE A 300 3.43 5.85 6.51
N GLU A 301 3.17 5.56 7.77
CA GLU A 301 3.74 6.29 8.91
C GLU A 301 5.26 6.13 8.97
N MET A 302 5.77 4.94 8.69
CA MET A 302 7.20 4.67 8.73
C MET A 302 7.99 5.47 7.68
N VAL A 303 7.40 5.79 6.54
CA VAL A 303 8.02 6.65 5.53
C VAL A 303 7.89 8.12 5.90
N LEU A 304 6.69 8.56 6.30
CA LEU A 304 6.42 9.98 6.53
C LEU A 304 6.99 10.51 7.85
N CYS A 305 6.96 9.69 8.91
CA CYS A 305 7.31 10.15 10.26
C CYS A 305 8.78 9.88 10.63
N TYR A 306 9.46 9.00 9.89
CA TYR A 306 10.82 8.60 10.29
C TYR A 306 11.91 9.60 9.88
N ASN A 307 11.93 10.04 8.62
CA ASN A 307 12.98 10.94 8.14
C ASN A 307 12.54 11.62 6.83
N PRO A 308 12.69 12.95 6.70
CA PRO A 308 12.39 13.67 5.47
C PRO A 308 13.21 13.19 4.24
N THR A 309 14.24 12.38 4.44
CA THR A 309 15.07 11.82 3.35
C THR A 309 14.59 10.46 2.83
N SER A 310 13.40 9.98 3.22
CA SER A 310 12.88 8.67 2.78
C SER A 310 12.53 8.61 1.30
N PHE A 311 12.28 9.76 0.66
CA PHE A 311 11.91 9.83 -0.75
C PHE A 311 13.10 10.03 -1.67
N ARG A 312 12.96 9.58 -2.93
CA ARG A 312 13.89 9.88 -4.03
C ARG A 312 13.79 11.36 -4.44
N ALA A 313 14.59 11.77 -5.41
CA ALA A 313 14.62 13.17 -5.90
C ALA A 313 13.27 13.67 -6.47
N ASP A 314 12.38 12.77 -6.84
CA ASP A 314 11.04 13.09 -7.33
C ASP A 314 10.01 13.37 -6.20
N ASN A 315 10.42 13.33 -4.94
CA ASN A 315 9.61 13.49 -3.74
C ASN A 315 8.39 12.53 -3.64
N ARG A 316 8.40 11.44 -4.39
CA ARG A 316 7.30 10.49 -4.46
C ARG A 316 7.71 9.05 -4.18
N HIS A 317 8.65 8.52 -4.95
CA HIS A 317 9.09 7.15 -4.77
C HIS A 317 10.00 7.01 -3.57
N VAL A 318 9.73 5.99 -2.77
CA VAL A 318 10.51 5.66 -1.58
C VAL A 318 11.89 5.14 -1.99
N LYS A 319 12.94 5.53 -1.29
CA LYS A 319 14.30 5.01 -1.50
C LYS A 319 14.35 3.51 -1.16
N TYR A 320 15.11 2.74 -1.92
CA TYR A 320 15.27 1.30 -1.68
C TYR A 320 15.72 0.98 -0.25
N GLY A 321 16.70 1.69 0.30
CA GLY A 321 17.13 1.49 1.68
C GLY A 321 16.02 1.75 2.73
N SER A 322 15.05 2.62 2.44
CA SER A 322 13.87 2.79 3.30
C SER A 322 12.88 1.63 3.13
N VAL A 323 12.72 1.11 1.91
CA VAL A 323 11.91 -0.08 1.63
C VAL A 323 12.48 -1.30 2.36
N ASP A 324 13.79 -1.54 2.22
CA ASP A 324 14.48 -2.66 2.89
C ASP A 324 14.35 -2.58 4.41
N ARG A 325 14.46 -1.38 4.99
CA ARG A 325 14.27 -1.13 6.42
C ARG A 325 12.85 -1.49 6.87
N ILE A 326 11.84 -1.07 6.09
CA ILE A 326 10.42 -1.32 6.40
C ILE A 326 10.11 -2.81 6.37
N PHE A 327 10.53 -3.52 5.33
CA PHE A 327 10.27 -4.95 5.22
C PHE A 327 11.16 -5.78 6.17
N GLY A 328 12.37 -5.31 6.48
CA GLY A 328 13.18 -5.89 7.54
C GLY A 328 12.50 -5.80 8.93
N LEU A 329 11.74 -4.74 9.18
CA LEU A 329 10.92 -4.65 10.39
C LEU A 329 9.76 -5.65 10.37
N LEU A 330 9.10 -5.84 9.23
CA LEU A 330 8.08 -6.86 9.07
C LEU A 330 8.65 -8.27 9.33
N GLU A 331 9.82 -8.59 8.78
CA GLU A 331 10.52 -9.87 9.04
C GLU A 331 10.70 -10.11 10.54
N ARG A 332 11.28 -9.15 11.25
CA ARG A 332 11.56 -9.29 12.68
C ARG A 332 10.31 -9.40 13.55
N THR A 333 9.24 -8.71 13.18
CA THR A 333 8.01 -8.67 14.00
C THR A 333 7.04 -9.81 13.74
N THR A 334 7.12 -10.45 12.57
CA THR A 334 6.24 -11.57 12.20
C THR A 334 6.92 -12.93 12.26
N GLY A 335 8.24 -12.97 12.46
CA GLY A 335 9.01 -14.21 12.41
C GLY A 335 9.27 -14.71 10.98
N LEU A 336 9.07 -13.86 9.98
CA LEU A 336 9.35 -14.16 8.58
C LEU A 336 10.88 -14.25 8.38
N ALA A 337 11.45 -15.43 8.60
CA ALA A 337 12.87 -15.66 8.38
C ALA A 337 13.12 -16.09 6.93
N ARG A 338 14.08 -15.44 6.28
CA ARG A 338 14.55 -15.88 4.95
C ARG A 338 15.10 -17.30 5.04
N PRO A 339 14.86 -18.16 4.05
CA PRO A 339 15.55 -19.45 3.97
C PRO A 339 17.05 -19.20 4.06
N ARG A 340 17.74 -19.95 4.91
CA ARG A 340 19.20 -19.91 4.91
C ARG A 340 19.64 -20.38 3.53
N SER A 341 20.43 -19.57 2.81
CA SER A 341 21.11 -20.02 1.61
C SER A 341 21.94 -21.22 2.03
N SER A 342 21.58 -22.40 1.51
CA SER A 342 22.46 -23.57 1.55
C SER A 342 23.72 -23.16 0.79
N GLY A 343 24.79 -22.85 1.56
CA GLY A 343 26.13 -22.57 1.03
C GLY A 343 26.70 -23.75 0.28
#